data_acbb6474def94bfe3f0dea07eeaad55e
#
_entry.id   acbb6474def94bfe3f0dea07eeaad55e
#
_cell.length_a   1.000
_cell.length_b   1.000
_cell.length_c   1.000
_cell.angle_alpha   90.00
_cell.angle_beta   90.00
_cell.angle_gamma   90.00
#
_symmetry.space_group_name_H-M   'P 1'
#
loop_
_entity.id
_entity.type
_entity.pdbx_description
1 polymer ?
#
loop_
_entity_poly.entity_id
_entity_poly.type
_entity_poly.pdbx_seq_one_letter_code
_entity_poly.pdbx_strand_id
1 'polypeptide(L)'
;MKRGVAIVGAVTMIVASLLIRAHLDEKSTTGSTGTADGHSSIVCITELADACRTAYGNDVTVEDATTTAKRLAKGGTDIDAWITFSGWPELLAADNVSPALDVKAVASTPLVIAAVKQRAAHLDCAANGWSCWLDAIGKPWSSVGGDATWGSVTVGIPPYPSGTGLLVQGSAATAYYGSTDVGTNDPQYTASQVALGKASQDPNVLFNFISQLPARYSAIGALQADVAAQQGAKADQIQLFPLTPPAFATAVVARVAGGDSVDAGKLAKPLTAAGWTSPVDSSGMPDGGVLLALSGI
;
A
#
# COMPACT_ATOMS: atom_id res chain seq x y z
N MET A 1 35.33 -36.85 -10.86
CA MET A 1 34.89 -36.67 -9.45
C MET A 1 34.73 -35.22 -8.97
N LYS A 2 34.47 -34.22 -9.85
CA LYS A 2 34.34 -32.78 -9.42
C LYS A 2 32.90 -32.23 -9.45
N ARG A 3 31.91 -33.00 -9.91
CA ARG A 3 30.50 -32.53 -9.98
C ARG A 3 29.64 -32.86 -8.75
N GLY A 4 30.08 -33.81 -7.91
CA GLY A 4 29.31 -34.19 -6.70
C GLY A 4 29.44 -33.22 -5.52
N VAL A 5 30.55 -32.50 -5.44
CA VAL A 5 30.80 -31.57 -4.28
C VAL A 5 29.97 -30.32 -4.38
N ALA A 6 29.65 -29.81 -5.58
CA ALA A 6 28.85 -28.59 -5.78
C ALA A 6 27.37 -28.78 -5.40
N ILE A 7 26.83 -30.00 -5.62
CA ILE A 7 25.41 -30.29 -5.29
C ILE A 7 25.19 -30.39 -3.79
N VAL A 8 26.15 -30.98 -3.05
CA VAL A 8 26.06 -31.10 -1.58
C VAL A 8 26.15 -29.73 -0.93
N GLY A 9 26.98 -28.81 -1.44
CA GLY A 9 27.09 -27.46 -0.91
C GLY A 9 25.81 -26.62 -1.10
N ALA A 10 25.15 -26.75 -2.25
CA ALA A 10 23.91 -26.04 -2.53
C ALA A 10 22.74 -26.53 -1.66
N VAL A 11 22.61 -27.83 -1.45
CA VAL A 11 21.57 -28.42 -0.61
C VAL A 11 21.79 -28.01 0.86
N THR A 12 23.03 -27.96 1.34
CA THR A 12 23.33 -27.55 2.73
C THR A 12 22.99 -26.09 2.98
N MET A 13 23.22 -25.19 2.00
CA MET A 13 22.83 -23.77 2.13
C MET A 13 21.31 -23.56 2.09
N ILE A 14 20.58 -24.33 1.29
CA ILE A 14 19.12 -24.25 1.25
C ILE A 14 18.51 -24.75 2.55
N VAL A 15 19.01 -25.85 3.10
CA VAL A 15 18.54 -26.38 4.40
C VAL A 15 18.87 -25.41 5.55
N ALA A 16 20.06 -24.80 5.55
CA ALA A 16 20.45 -23.82 6.56
C ALA A 16 19.58 -22.56 6.50
N SER A 17 19.25 -22.07 5.29
CA SER A 17 18.38 -20.89 5.13
C SER A 17 16.92 -21.18 5.53
N LEU A 18 16.42 -22.38 5.30
CA LEU A 18 15.09 -22.80 5.74
C LEU A 18 15.01 -22.97 7.27
N LEU A 19 16.06 -23.49 7.91
CA LEU A 19 16.11 -23.63 9.36
C LEU A 19 16.24 -22.26 10.08
N ILE A 20 17.00 -21.33 9.51
CA ILE A 20 17.08 -19.96 10.03
C ILE A 20 15.72 -19.26 9.91
N ARG A 21 15.00 -19.46 8.81
CA ARG A 21 13.68 -18.87 8.61
C ARG A 21 12.65 -19.46 9.58
N ALA A 22 12.64 -20.78 9.75
CA ALA A 22 11.78 -21.45 10.74
C ALA A 22 12.07 -20.98 12.18
N HIS A 23 13.34 -20.73 12.53
CA HIS A 23 13.71 -20.28 13.87
C HIS A 23 13.40 -18.79 14.11
N LEU A 24 13.31 -17.97 13.05
CA LEU A 24 12.86 -16.59 13.14
C LEU A 24 11.32 -16.51 13.23
N ASP A 25 10.61 -17.39 12.52
CA ASP A 25 9.14 -17.48 12.61
C ASP A 25 8.68 -18.00 13.98
N GLU A 26 9.44 -18.96 14.60
CA GLU A 26 9.10 -19.49 15.91
C GLU A 26 9.33 -18.47 17.05
N LYS A 27 10.24 -17.50 16.87
CA LYS A 27 10.42 -16.39 17.84
C LYS A 27 9.35 -15.30 17.72
N SER A 28 8.62 -15.24 16.60
CA SER A 28 7.51 -14.29 16.41
C SER A 28 6.19 -14.77 17.03
N THR A 29 6.09 -16.03 17.47
CA THR A 29 4.86 -16.63 18.01
C THR A 29 4.87 -16.85 19.52
N THR A 30 5.84 -16.31 20.26
CA THR A 30 5.70 -16.23 21.72
C THR A 30 4.73 -15.09 22.04
N GLY A 31 3.43 -15.45 22.04
CA GLY A 31 2.39 -14.63 22.60
C GLY A 31 2.78 -14.19 24.01
N SER A 32 2.98 -12.90 24.18
CA SER A 32 3.02 -12.28 25.49
C SER A 32 1.64 -12.50 26.12
N THR A 33 1.56 -13.46 27.03
CA THR A 33 0.47 -13.53 28.00
C THR A 33 0.60 -12.30 28.88
N GLY A 34 -0.20 -11.26 28.57
CA GLY A 34 -0.17 -9.99 29.27
C GLY A 34 -0.50 -10.13 30.73
N THR A 35 0.46 -9.77 31.55
CA THR A 35 0.21 -9.18 32.88
C THR A 35 -0.32 -7.77 32.63
N ALA A 36 -1.37 -7.41 33.38
CA ALA A 36 -2.06 -6.11 33.33
C ALA A 36 -1.17 -4.98 33.90
N ASP A 37 -0.11 -4.64 33.20
CA ASP A 37 0.61 -3.38 33.35
C ASP A 37 0.17 -2.52 32.15
N GLY A 38 -0.43 -1.35 32.41
CA GLY A 38 -1.14 -0.46 31.50
C GLY A 38 -0.36 -0.04 30.24
N HIS A 39 -0.02 -0.99 29.40
CA HIS A 39 0.60 -0.77 28.09
C HIS A 39 -0.51 -0.80 27.04
N SER A 40 -0.73 0.33 26.40
CA SER A 40 -1.67 0.45 25.28
C SER A 40 -1.28 -0.52 24.16
N SER A 41 -2.22 -1.36 23.72
CA SER A 41 -2.03 -2.25 22.57
C SER A 41 -2.21 -1.44 21.26
N ILE A 42 -1.09 -0.97 20.71
CA ILE A 42 -1.06 -0.20 19.49
C ILE A 42 -0.70 -1.12 18.32
N VAL A 43 -1.58 -1.14 17.31
CA VAL A 43 -1.32 -1.83 16.03
C VAL A 43 -1.07 -0.80 14.96
N CYS A 44 -0.03 -1.00 14.17
CA CYS A 44 0.37 -0.12 13.08
C CYS A 44 0.46 -0.90 11.77
N ILE A 45 0.01 -0.31 10.67
CA ILE A 45 0.19 -0.92 9.36
C ILE A 45 1.66 -0.90 8.93
N THR A 46 2.03 -1.86 8.09
CA THR A 46 3.41 -2.08 7.64
C THR A 46 4.03 -0.83 7.01
N GLU A 47 3.26 -0.05 6.25
CA GLU A 47 3.72 1.16 5.56
C GLU A 47 4.09 2.30 6.52
N LEU A 48 3.55 2.30 7.73
CA LEU A 48 3.81 3.32 8.75
C LEU A 48 4.73 2.82 9.87
N ALA A 49 5.30 1.61 9.75
CA ALA A 49 6.04 0.93 10.81
C ALA A 49 7.16 1.78 11.43
N ASP A 50 7.98 2.43 10.61
CA ASP A 50 9.11 3.23 11.10
C ASP A 50 8.63 4.50 11.83
N ALA A 51 7.59 5.15 11.32
CA ALA A 51 6.97 6.29 11.98
C ALA A 51 6.34 5.90 13.33
N CYS A 52 5.67 4.74 13.38
CA CYS A 52 5.07 4.21 14.60
C CYS A 52 6.12 3.86 15.65
N ARG A 53 7.18 3.16 15.27
CA ARG A 53 8.29 2.83 16.20
C ARG A 53 8.97 4.10 16.72
N THR A 54 9.14 5.11 15.87
CA THR A 54 9.69 6.40 16.28
C THR A 54 8.79 7.14 17.26
N ALA A 55 7.48 7.07 17.05
CA ALA A 55 6.49 7.78 17.87
C ALA A 55 6.18 7.08 19.21
N TYR A 56 6.09 5.75 19.20
CA TYR A 56 5.53 4.97 20.32
C TYR A 56 6.49 3.90 20.85
N GLY A 57 7.67 3.72 20.25
CA GLY A 57 8.66 2.72 20.69
C GLY A 57 8.46 1.37 19.98
N ASN A 58 9.13 0.34 20.53
CA ASN A 58 9.16 -1.00 19.96
C ASN A 58 7.96 -1.88 20.36
N ASP A 59 7.11 -1.41 21.27
CA ASP A 59 5.96 -2.18 21.78
C ASP A 59 4.75 -2.11 20.81
N VAL A 60 4.93 -1.43 19.68
CA VAL A 60 3.94 -1.38 18.60
C VAL A 60 3.94 -2.69 17.83
N THR A 61 2.78 -3.32 17.70
CA THR A 61 2.58 -4.45 16.79
C THR A 61 2.46 -3.94 15.36
N VAL A 62 3.23 -4.51 14.44
CA VAL A 62 3.17 -4.15 13.00
C VAL A 62 2.58 -5.31 12.23
N GLU A 63 1.50 -5.06 11.50
CA GLU A 63 0.83 -6.07 10.67
C GLU A 63 0.15 -5.44 9.44
N ASP A 64 -0.22 -6.28 8.47
CA ASP A 64 -0.93 -5.80 7.28
C ASP A 64 -2.30 -5.23 7.63
N ALA A 65 -2.72 -4.18 6.93
CA ALA A 65 -3.99 -3.51 7.16
C ALA A 65 -5.19 -4.48 7.13
N THR A 66 -5.20 -5.42 6.17
CA THR A 66 -6.26 -6.46 6.06
C THR A 66 -6.30 -7.38 7.29
N THR A 67 -5.16 -7.71 7.88
CA THR A 67 -5.10 -8.57 9.07
C THR A 67 -5.80 -7.90 10.25
N THR A 68 -5.45 -6.64 10.52
CA THR A 68 -6.08 -5.87 11.59
C THR A 68 -7.56 -5.62 11.30
N ALA A 69 -7.92 -5.25 10.06
CA ALA A 69 -9.32 -5.04 9.67
C ALA A 69 -10.18 -6.28 9.94
N LYS A 70 -9.73 -7.47 9.53
CA LYS A 70 -10.45 -8.74 9.79
C LYS A 70 -10.57 -9.07 11.27
N ARG A 71 -9.57 -8.71 12.08
CA ARG A 71 -9.61 -8.91 13.53
C ARG A 71 -10.65 -7.98 14.17
N LEU A 72 -10.66 -6.70 13.80
CA LEU A 72 -11.64 -5.72 14.26
C LEU A 72 -13.06 -6.07 13.80
N ALA A 73 -13.26 -6.50 12.54
CA ALA A 73 -14.55 -6.95 12.03
C ALA A 73 -15.13 -8.15 12.80
N LYS A 74 -14.28 -8.98 13.40
CA LYS A 74 -14.70 -10.10 14.27
C LYS A 74 -14.92 -9.70 15.74
N GLY A 75 -14.89 -8.40 16.07
CA GLY A 75 -15.06 -7.91 17.43
C GLY A 75 -13.80 -8.03 18.30
N GLY A 76 -12.60 -7.99 17.69
CA GLY A 76 -11.34 -7.96 18.43
C GLY A 76 -11.25 -6.74 19.34
N THR A 77 -11.15 -6.97 20.66
CA THR A 77 -11.08 -5.94 21.71
C THR A 77 -9.70 -5.83 22.35
N ASP A 78 -8.73 -6.53 21.80
CA ASP A 78 -7.34 -6.58 22.25
C ASP A 78 -6.47 -5.45 21.64
N ILE A 79 -7.10 -4.50 20.96
CA ILE A 79 -6.47 -3.35 20.31
C ILE A 79 -7.03 -2.07 20.91
N ASP A 80 -6.19 -1.21 21.45
CA ASP A 80 -6.58 0.13 21.93
C ASP A 80 -6.63 1.13 20.80
N ALA A 81 -5.64 1.09 19.91
CA ALA A 81 -5.59 1.96 18.75
C ALA A 81 -4.97 1.26 17.53
N TRP A 82 -5.55 1.56 16.37
CA TRP A 82 -5.06 1.16 15.08
C TRP A 82 -4.55 2.37 14.30
N ILE A 83 -3.26 2.35 13.95
CA ILE A 83 -2.63 3.37 13.12
C ILE A 83 -2.62 2.88 11.68
N THR A 84 -3.39 3.55 10.83
CA THR A 84 -3.68 3.10 9.47
C THR A 84 -3.95 4.30 8.55
N PHE A 85 -4.47 4.06 7.34
CA PHE A 85 -4.99 5.09 6.45
C PHE A 85 -6.51 5.24 6.57
N SER A 86 -7.02 6.46 6.37
CA SER A 86 -8.45 6.83 6.57
C SER A 86 -9.45 5.89 5.90
N GLY A 87 -9.16 5.41 4.68
CA GLY A 87 -10.05 4.51 3.96
C GLY A 87 -10.33 3.17 4.66
N TRP A 88 -9.45 2.71 5.54
CA TRP A 88 -9.64 1.47 6.28
C TRP A 88 -10.67 1.55 7.40
N PRO A 89 -10.66 2.56 8.30
CA PRO A 89 -11.75 2.79 9.24
C PRO A 89 -13.09 3.04 8.56
N GLU A 90 -13.12 3.75 7.44
CA GLU A 90 -14.32 4.01 6.66
C GLU A 90 -14.91 2.73 6.07
N LEU A 91 -14.06 1.82 5.57
CA LEU A 91 -14.45 0.49 5.11
C LEU A 91 -15.11 -0.31 6.25
N LEU A 92 -14.47 -0.33 7.44
CA LEU A 92 -15.02 -1.04 8.60
C LEU A 92 -16.35 -0.43 9.07
N ALA A 93 -16.49 0.88 9.03
CA ALA A 93 -17.75 1.54 9.37
C ALA A 93 -18.88 1.18 8.40
N ALA A 94 -18.58 0.96 7.11
CA ALA A 94 -19.56 0.53 6.12
C ALA A 94 -20.04 -0.93 6.32
N ASP A 95 -19.23 -1.78 6.93
CA ASP A 95 -19.58 -3.18 7.24
C ASP A 95 -20.62 -3.31 8.38
N ASN A 96 -20.85 -2.25 9.16
CA ASN A 96 -21.79 -2.23 10.31
C ASN A 96 -21.56 -3.30 11.40
N VAL A 97 -20.46 -4.04 11.36
CA VAL A 97 -20.12 -5.13 12.30
C VAL A 97 -18.96 -4.78 13.20
N SER A 98 -18.19 -3.78 12.82
CA SER A 98 -16.95 -3.40 13.49
C SER A 98 -17.20 -2.57 14.74
N PRO A 99 -16.28 -2.60 15.72
CA PRO A 99 -16.37 -1.71 16.86
C PRO A 99 -16.31 -0.25 16.40
N ALA A 100 -16.99 0.63 17.13
CA ALA A 100 -16.91 2.05 16.86
C ALA A 100 -15.46 2.53 16.99
N LEU A 101 -14.97 3.24 15.97
CA LEU A 101 -13.64 3.81 15.92
C LEU A 101 -13.72 5.35 16.04
N ASP A 102 -12.94 5.91 16.98
CA ASP A 102 -12.72 7.36 17.07
C ASP A 102 -11.47 7.69 16.25
N VAL A 103 -11.67 8.29 15.08
CA VAL A 103 -10.63 8.46 14.06
C VAL A 103 -10.07 9.87 14.09
N LYS A 104 -8.77 10.01 14.28
CA LYS A 104 -8.06 11.28 14.24
C LYS A 104 -7.02 11.29 13.12
N ALA A 105 -7.22 12.18 12.14
CA ALA A 105 -6.25 12.40 11.06
C ALA A 105 -4.98 13.07 11.58
N VAL A 106 -3.82 12.64 11.08
CA VAL A 106 -2.50 13.09 11.53
C VAL A 106 -1.71 13.78 10.43
N ALA A 107 -1.58 13.14 9.27
CA ALA A 107 -0.82 13.67 8.14
C ALA A 107 -1.28 13.00 6.84
N SER A 108 -1.05 13.65 5.70
CA SER A 108 -1.40 13.14 4.38
C SER A 108 -0.19 13.18 3.43
N THR A 109 -0.17 12.23 2.50
CA THR A 109 0.72 12.23 1.34
C THR A 109 -0.09 11.93 0.08
N PRO A 110 0.20 12.58 -1.08
CA PRO A 110 -0.50 12.25 -2.32
C PRO A 110 -0.30 10.79 -2.73
N LEU A 111 -1.35 10.19 -3.28
CA LEU A 111 -1.23 9.03 -4.14
C LEU A 111 -0.78 9.52 -5.52
N VAL A 112 0.17 8.82 -6.10
CA VAL A 112 0.75 9.17 -7.40
C VAL A 112 0.95 7.94 -8.26
N ILE A 113 1.07 8.14 -9.58
CA ILE A 113 1.66 7.15 -10.46
C ILE A 113 3.10 7.57 -10.71
N ALA A 114 4.04 6.72 -10.26
CA ALA A 114 5.46 6.88 -10.55
C ALA A 114 5.79 6.05 -11.80
N ALA A 115 6.32 6.68 -12.83
CA ALA A 115 6.61 6.03 -14.10
C ALA A 115 8.05 6.27 -14.56
N VAL A 116 8.60 5.34 -15.35
CA VAL A 116 9.87 5.54 -16.03
C VAL A 116 9.71 6.68 -17.02
N LYS A 117 10.43 7.77 -16.80
CA LYS A 117 10.29 9.04 -17.57
C LYS A 117 10.38 8.85 -19.07
N GLN A 118 11.34 8.04 -19.54
CA GLN A 118 11.50 7.74 -20.96
C GLN A 118 10.25 7.11 -21.56
N ARG A 119 9.57 6.21 -20.85
CA ARG A 119 8.35 5.55 -21.29
C ARG A 119 7.13 6.45 -21.17
N ALA A 120 7.03 7.15 -20.05
CA ALA A 120 5.93 8.07 -19.77
C ALA A 120 5.80 9.17 -20.82
N ALA A 121 6.91 9.59 -21.45
CA ALA A 121 6.93 10.59 -22.52
C ALA A 121 6.12 10.19 -23.78
N HIS A 122 5.78 8.91 -23.95
CA HIS A 122 4.95 8.41 -25.05
C HIS A 122 3.46 8.35 -24.72
N LEU A 123 3.09 8.65 -23.48
CA LEU A 123 1.70 8.68 -23.02
C LEU A 123 1.35 10.10 -22.55
N ASP A 124 0.28 10.68 -23.08
CA ASP A 124 -0.21 11.99 -22.64
C ASP A 124 -1.04 11.85 -21.34
N CYS A 125 -0.40 11.36 -20.29
CA CYS A 125 -1.05 11.05 -19.02
C CYS A 125 -0.99 12.20 -18.00
N ALA A 126 -0.34 13.31 -18.31
CA ALA A 126 -0.12 14.39 -17.34
C ALA A 126 -1.42 15.00 -16.79
N ALA A 127 -2.46 15.12 -17.63
CA ALA A 127 -3.74 15.69 -17.25
C ALA A 127 -4.76 14.65 -16.76
N ASN A 128 -4.61 13.37 -17.14
CA ASN A 128 -5.65 12.36 -17.01
C ASN A 128 -5.33 11.24 -16.02
N GLY A 129 -4.17 11.29 -15.36
CA GLY A 129 -3.81 10.37 -14.27
C GLY A 129 -4.11 8.90 -14.57
N TRP A 130 -4.89 8.25 -13.71
CA TRP A 130 -5.25 6.84 -13.84
C TRP A 130 -5.96 6.49 -15.15
N SER A 131 -6.89 7.32 -15.64
CA SER A 131 -7.68 7.01 -16.84
C SER A 131 -6.76 6.73 -18.04
N CYS A 132 -5.74 7.57 -18.24
CA CYS A 132 -4.77 7.39 -19.31
C CYS A 132 -3.97 6.08 -19.16
N TRP A 133 -3.50 5.77 -17.95
CA TRP A 133 -2.74 4.55 -17.71
C TRP A 133 -3.60 3.29 -17.84
N LEU A 134 -4.84 3.31 -17.33
CA LEU A 134 -5.79 2.20 -17.45
C LEU A 134 -6.12 1.90 -18.92
N ASP A 135 -6.29 2.94 -19.74
CA ASP A 135 -6.51 2.78 -21.17
C ASP A 135 -5.30 2.18 -21.90
N ALA A 136 -4.10 2.43 -21.39
CA ALA A 136 -2.86 1.95 -22.01
C ALA A 136 -2.45 0.53 -21.58
N ILE A 137 -2.88 0.05 -20.39
CA ILE A 137 -2.50 -1.25 -19.86
C ILE A 137 -2.74 -2.38 -20.90
N GLY A 138 -1.70 -3.21 -21.11
CA GLY A 138 -1.73 -4.35 -22.02
C GLY A 138 -1.49 -4.01 -23.48
N LYS A 139 -1.58 -2.74 -23.90
CA LYS A 139 -1.27 -2.33 -25.26
C LYS A 139 0.24 -2.46 -25.50
N PRO A 140 0.68 -2.90 -26.71
CA PRO A 140 2.09 -2.84 -27.10
C PRO A 140 2.62 -1.39 -27.04
N TRP A 141 3.82 -1.16 -26.55
CA TRP A 141 4.43 0.16 -26.55
C TRP A 141 4.53 0.77 -27.93
N SER A 142 4.75 -0.05 -28.96
CA SER A 142 4.76 0.40 -30.36
C SER A 142 3.43 1.01 -30.83
N SER A 143 2.32 0.62 -30.24
CA SER A 143 0.99 1.19 -30.59
C SER A 143 0.73 2.57 -29.99
N VAL A 144 1.53 2.98 -29.02
CA VAL A 144 1.46 4.29 -28.37
C VAL A 144 2.71 5.15 -28.62
N GLY A 145 3.48 4.80 -29.67
CA GLY A 145 4.65 5.56 -30.10
C GLY A 145 5.96 5.22 -29.38
N GLY A 146 5.96 4.25 -28.50
CA GLY A 146 7.16 3.76 -27.81
C GLY A 146 7.92 2.69 -28.59
N ASP A 147 9.05 2.24 -28.04
CA ASP A 147 9.89 1.19 -28.64
C ASP A 147 9.21 -0.18 -28.55
N ALA A 148 9.19 -0.93 -29.66
CA ALA A 148 8.60 -2.26 -29.73
C ALA A 148 9.29 -3.28 -28.80
N THR A 149 10.55 -3.08 -28.47
CA THR A 149 11.31 -3.94 -27.54
C THR A 149 10.87 -3.81 -26.08
N TRP A 150 10.10 -2.80 -25.74
CA TRP A 150 9.58 -2.60 -24.38
C TRP A 150 8.41 -3.51 -24.05
N GLY A 151 7.89 -4.29 -25.01
CA GLY A 151 6.75 -5.18 -24.82
C GLY A 151 5.43 -4.43 -24.68
N SER A 152 4.64 -4.77 -23.68
CA SER A 152 3.36 -4.12 -23.38
C SER A 152 3.46 -3.13 -22.22
N VAL A 153 2.54 -2.16 -22.20
CA VAL A 153 2.36 -1.26 -21.06
C VAL A 153 1.91 -2.06 -19.84
N THR A 154 2.65 -1.96 -18.75
CA THR A 154 2.36 -2.63 -17.48
C THR A 154 2.35 -1.62 -16.35
N VAL A 155 1.38 -1.72 -15.45
CA VAL A 155 1.28 -0.90 -14.25
C VAL A 155 1.25 -1.80 -13.03
N GLY A 156 2.19 -1.59 -12.12
CA GLY A 156 2.23 -2.27 -10.83
C GLY A 156 1.39 -1.54 -9.79
N ILE A 157 0.80 -2.29 -8.88
CA ILE A 157 0.16 -1.72 -7.69
C ILE A 157 0.59 -2.53 -6.46
N PRO A 158 0.64 -1.91 -5.27
CA PRO A 158 0.89 -2.63 -4.03
C PRO A 158 -0.14 -3.76 -3.85
N PRO A 159 0.23 -4.85 -3.19
CA PRO A 159 -0.68 -5.96 -2.96
C PRO A 159 -1.88 -5.50 -2.12
N TYR A 160 -3.03 -6.06 -2.44
CA TYR A 160 -4.30 -5.74 -1.79
C TYR A 160 -4.29 -5.83 -0.25
N PRO A 161 -3.60 -6.79 0.42
CA PRO A 161 -3.55 -6.82 1.89
C PRO A 161 -2.91 -5.59 2.53
N SER A 162 -2.14 -4.82 1.76
CA SER A 162 -1.47 -3.61 2.24
C SER A 162 -2.43 -2.41 2.35
N GLY A 163 -2.11 -1.49 3.24
CA GLY A 163 -2.83 -0.24 3.39
C GLY A 163 -2.89 0.57 2.09
N THR A 164 -1.75 0.71 1.44
CA THR A 164 -1.60 1.44 0.17
C THR A 164 -2.32 0.75 -0.98
N GLY A 165 -2.32 -0.59 -1.04
CA GLY A 165 -2.95 -1.35 -2.13
C GLY A 165 -4.43 -1.03 -2.30
N LEU A 166 -5.19 -1.00 -1.21
CA LEU A 166 -6.60 -0.62 -1.23
C LEU A 166 -6.82 0.80 -1.74
N LEU A 167 -6.01 1.76 -1.25
CA LEU A 167 -6.14 3.16 -1.65
C LEU A 167 -5.82 3.36 -3.15
N VAL A 168 -4.79 2.70 -3.65
CA VAL A 168 -4.42 2.75 -5.07
C VAL A 168 -5.54 2.16 -5.93
N GLN A 169 -6.12 1.01 -5.54
CA GLN A 169 -7.25 0.42 -6.25
C GLN A 169 -8.49 1.32 -6.21
N GLY A 170 -8.81 1.88 -5.05
CA GLY A 170 -9.93 2.82 -4.89
C GLY A 170 -9.77 4.06 -5.77
N SER A 171 -8.59 4.67 -5.80
CA SER A 171 -8.30 5.82 -6.64
C SER A 171 -8.38 5.50 -8.15
N ALA A 172 -7.94 4.31 -8.55
CA ALA A 172 -8.06 3.84 -9.92
C ALA A 172 -9.53 3.63 -10.33
N ALA A 173 -10.34 3.09 -9.40
CA ALA A 173 -11.78 2.92 -9.61
C ALA A 173 -12.47 4.28 -9.81
N THR A 174 -12.23 5.23 -8.91
CA THR A 174 -12.78 6.59 -9.02
C THR A 174 -12.41 7.25 -10.35
N ALA A 175 -11.16 7.12 -10.78
CA ALA A 175 -10.72 7.70 -12.06
C ALA A 175 -11.35 7.00 -13.27
N TYR A 176 -11.55 5.67 -13.22
CA TYR A 176 -12.18 4.92 -14.30
C TYR A 176 -13.64 5.34 -14.50
N TYR A 177 -14.40 5.51 -13.44
CA TYR A 177 -15.79 5.91 -13.51
C TYR A 177 -16.00 7.43 -13.58
N GLY A 178 -14.98 8.23 -13.34
CA GLY A 178 -15.09 9.68 -13.20
C GLY A 178 -15.96 10.11 -12.02
N SER A 179 -16.17 9.25 -11.05
CA SER A 179 -17.05 9.42 -9.89
C SER A 179 -16.56 8.59 -8.71
N THR A 180 -16.86 9.04 -7.50
CA THR A 180 -16.68 8.25 -6.27
C THR A 180 -17.77 7.21 -6.06
N ASP A 181 -18.89 7.32 -6.79
CA ASP A 181 -19.95 6.30 -6.86
C ASP A 181 -19.57 5.26 -7.94
N VAL A 182 -18.97 4.17 -7.50
CA VAL A 182 -18.35 3.16 -8.35
C VAL A 182 -19.26 1.95 -8.50
N GLY A 183 -19.65 1.65 -9.74
CA GLY A 183 -20.36 0.41 -10.08
C GLY A 183 -19.41 -0.79 -10.17
N THR A 184 -19.44 -1.70 -9.21
CA THR A 184 -18.53 -2.87 -9.15
C THR A 184 -18.85 -3.98 -10.14
N ASN A 185 -19.97 -3.90 -10.88
CA ASN A 185 -20.43 -4.94 -11.82
C ASN A 185 -20.09 -4.68 -13.29
N ASP A 186 -19.29 -3.68 -13.59
CA ASP A 186 -18.85 -3.37 -14.96
C ASP A 186 -17.78 -4.39 -15.42
N PRO A 187 -18.02 -5.17 -16.51
CA PRO A 187 -17.06 -6.14 -17.02
C PRO A 187 -15.73 -5.50 -17.46
N GLN A 188 -15.75 -4.28 -17.99
CA GLN A 188 -14.50 -3.58 -18.42
C GLN A 188 -13.70 -3.16 -17.21
N TYR A 189 -14.35 -2.62 -16.17
CA TYR A 189 -13.70 -2.32 -14.91
C TYR A 189 -13.10 -3.57 -14.27
N THR A 190 -13.88 -4.67 -14.21
CA THR A 190 -13.39 -5.95 -13.70
C THR A 190 -12.15 -6.42 -14.47
N ALA A 191 -12.14 -6.32 -15.80
CA ALA A 191 -10.98 -6.68 -16.61
C ALA A 191 -9.76 -5.80 -16.31
N SER A 192 -9.93 -4.49 -16.12
CA SER A 192 -8.85 -3.57 -15.74
C SER A 192 -8.30 -3.89 -14.34
N GLN A 193 -9.14 -4.20 -13.38
CA GLN A 193 -8.74 -4.61 -12.02
C GLN A 193 -7.95 -5.93 -12.05
N VAL A 194 -8.37 -6.91 -12.85
CA VAL A 194 -7.62 -8.17 -13.05
C VAL A 194 -6.24 -7.90 -13.65
N ALA A 195 -6.12 -6.95 -14.57
CA ALA A 195 -4.83 -6.56 -15.14
C ALA A 195 -3.92 -5.89 -14.10
N LEU A 196 -4.45 -4.96 -13.29
CA LEU A 196 -3.74 -4.39 -12.15
C LEU A 196 -3.36 -5.45 -11.12
N GLY A 197 -4.30 -6.32 -10.75
CA GLY A 197 -4.07 -7.39 -9.77
C GLY A 197 -2.93 -8.34 -10.17
N LYS A 198 -2.79 -8.66 -11.45
CA LYS A 198 -1.67 -9.48 -11.97
C LYS A 198 -0.31 -8.79 -11.82
N ALA A 199 -0.29 -7.47 -11.81
CA ALA A 199 0.91 -6.67 -11.62
C ALA A 199 1.17 -6.37 -10.13
N SER A 200 0.28 -6.78 -9.22
CA SER A 200 0.36 -6.48 -7.79
C SER A 200 1.63 -7.06 -7.14
N GLN A 201 2.38 -6.23 -6.43
CA GLN A 201 3.64 -6.55 -5.76
C GLN A 201 3.84 -5.63 -4.53
N ASP A 202 4.78 -5.97 -3.66
CA ASP A 202 5.22 -5.09 -2.57
C ASP A 202 5.73 -3.75 -3.10
N PRO A 203 5.37 -2.60 -2.49
CA PRO A 203 5.77 -1.27 -2.97
C PRO A 203 7.28 -1.11 -3.14
N ASN A 204 8.07 -1.62 -2.20
CA ASN A 204 9.53 -1.53 -2.27
C ASN A 204 10.09 -2.35 -3.45
N VAL A 205 9.50 -3.51 -3.69
CA VAL A 205 9.86 -4.36 -4.83
C VAL A 205 9.42 -3.72 -6.14
N LEU A 206 8.22 -3.13 -6.19
CA LEU A 206 7.73 -2.41 -7.37
C LEU A 206 8.65 -1.26 -7.74
N PHE A 207 9.05 -0.43 -6.77
CA PHE A 207 9.96 0.67 -7.03
C PHE A 207 11.31 0.19 -7.57
N ASN A 208 11.86 -0.88 -7.02
CA ASN A 208 13.09 -1.50 -7.53
C ASN A 208 12.92 -2.01 -8.96
N PHE A 209 11.78 -2.60 -9.30
CA PHE A 209 11.52 -3.06 -10.67
C PHE A 209 11.42 -1.90 -11.66
N ILE A 210 10.72 -0.81 -11.32
CA ILE A 210 10.59 0.34 -12.22
C ILE A 210 11.93 1.06 -12.41
N SER A 211 12.76 1.12 -11.38
CA SER A 211 14.04 1.83 -11.41
C SER A 211 15.19 1.01 -12.02
N GLN A 212 15.17 -0.32 -11.88
CA GLN A 212 16.26 -1.20 -12.29
C GLN A 212 15.89 -2.09 -13.48
N LEU A 213 14.66 -2.55 -13.55
CA LEU A 213 14.14 -3.47 -14.57
C LEU A 213 12.83 -2.94 -15.17
N PRO A 214 12.86 -1.80 -15.90
CA PRO A 214 11.64 -1.16 -16.39
C PRO A 214 10.81 -2.03 -17.35
N ALA A 215 11.37 -3.16 -17.85
CA ALA A 215 10.64 -4.10 -18.68
C ALA A 215 9.46 -4.77 -17.94
N ARG A 216 9.52 -4.90 -16.61
CA ARG A 216 8.47 -5.56 -15.83
C ARG A 216 7.30 -4.62 -15.53
N TYR A 217 7.61 -3.39 -15.12
CA TYR A 217 6.60 -2.35 -14.89
C TYR A 217 7.03 -1.06 -15.56
N SER A 218 6.09 -0.42 -16.22
CA SER A 218 6.28 0.88 -16.85
C SER A 218 5.96 2.02 -15.89
N ALA A 219 5.06 1.73 -14.97
CA ALA A 219 4.62 2.63 -13.92
C ALA A 219 4.15 1.84 -12.69
N ILE A 220 4.09 2.49 -11.54
CA ILE A 220 3.53 1.97 -10.30
C ILE A 220 2.60 3.01 -9.66
N GLY A 221 1.50 2.54 -9.03
CA GLY A 221 0.75 3.34 -8.06
C GLY A 221 1.47 3.31 -6.71
N ALA A 222 1.71 4.47 -6.10
CA ALA A 222 2.52 4.58 -4.89
C ALA A 222 2.15 5.81 -4.04
N LEU A 223 2.67 5.87 -2.82
CA LEU A 223 2.70 7.07 -2.00
C LEU A 223 3.83 7.99 -2.48
N GLN A 224 3.56 9.28 -2.63
CA GLN A 224 4.59 10.24 -3.05
C GLN A 224 5.76 10.28 -2.06
N ALA A 225 5.49 10.18 -0.76
CA ALA A 225 6.51 10.16 0.27
C ALA A 225 7.46 8.96 0.12
N ASP A 226 6.92 7.75 -0.17
CA ASP A 226 7.73 6.55 -0.37
C ASP A 226 8.62 6.66 -1.61
N VAL A 227 8.06 7.21 -2.70
CA VAL A 227 8.84 7.44 -3.92
C VAL A 227 9.97 8.42 -3.65
N ALA A 228 9.69 9.54 -2.97
CA ALA A 228 10.72 10.53 -2.61
C ALA A 228 11.83 9.94 -1.75
N ALA A 229 11.51 9.08 -0.79
CA ALA A 229 12.49 8.41 0.07
C ALA A 229 13.39 7.43 -0.70
N GLN A 230 12.89 6.82 -1.78
CA GLN A 230 13.59 5.77 -2.52
C GLN A 230 14.27 6.23 -3.80
N GLN A 231 13.92 7.41 -4.34
CA GLN A 231 14.45 7.88 -5.62
C GLN A 231 15.98 8.05 -5.64
N GLY A 232 16.55 8.62 -4.59
CA GLY A 232 17.99 8.83 -4.49
C GLY A 232 18.61 9.39 -5.79
N ALA A 233 19.68 8.75 -6.28
CA ALA A 233 20.39 9.13 -7.50
C ALA A 233 19.61 8.88 -8.82
N LYS A 234 18.40 8.34 -8.77
CA LYS A 234 17.56 8.02 -9.94
C LYS A 234 16.34 8.90 -10.06
N ALA A 235 16.24 9.96 -9.28
CA ALA A 235 15.12 10.89 -9.27
C ALA A 235 14.80 11.48 -10.67
N ASP A 236 15.83 11.70 -11.49
CA ASP A 236 15.74 12.22 -12.85
C ASP A 236 15.15 11.22 -13.85
N GLN A 237 15.13 9.92 -13.53
CA GLN A 237 14.63 8.85 -14.38
C GLN A 237 13.15 8.52 -14.12
N ILE A 238 12.59 9.02 -13.03
CA ILE A 238 11.21 8.78 -12.62
C ILE A 238 10.41 10.07 -12.78
N GLN A 239 9.24 9.96 -13.39
CA GLN A 239 8.24 11.01 -13.48
C GLN A 239 7.05 10.66 -12.61
N LEU A 240 6.59 11.63 -11.79
CA LEU A 240 5.40 11.50 -10.98
C LEU A 240 4.21 12.12 -11.71
N PHE A 241 3.10 11.41 -11.71
CA PHE A 241 1.82 11.89 -12.21
C PHE A 241 0.86 12.01 -11.03
N PRO A 242 0.38 13.22 -10.72
CA PRO A 242 -0.69 13.40 -9.75
C PRO A 242 -1.96 12.72 -10.25
N LEU A 243 -2.78 12.25 -9.33
CA LEU A 243 -4.08 11.68 -9.67
C LEU A 243 -5.12 12.77 -9.94
N THR A 244 -6.03 12.49 -10.85
CA THR A 244 -7.20 13.33 -11.15
C THR A 244 -8.44 12.43 -11.11
N PRO A 245 -9.38 12.67 -10.20
CA PRO A 245 -9.32 13.64 -9.10
C PRO A 245 -8.20 13.34 -8.08
N PRO A 246 -7.72 14.35 -7.31
CA PRO A 246 -6.65 14.16 -6.34
C PRO A 246 -7.02 13.15 -5.24
N ALA A 247 -6.14 12.18 -5.00
CA ALA A 247 -6.28 11.20 -3.94
C ALA A 247 -5.07 11.24 -3.01
N PHE A 248 -5.33 11.06 -1.71
CA PHE A 248 -4.33 11.12 -0.66
C PHE A 248 -4.43 9.91 0.25
N ALA A 249 -3.29 9.41 0.70
CA ALA A 249 -3.22 8.53 1.84
C ALA A 249 -3.12 9.43 3.09
N THR A 250 -4.14 9.39 3.93
CA THR A 250 -4.15 10.12 5.20
C THR A 250 -3.92 9.14 6.35
N ALA A 251 -2.77 9.26 7.01
CA ALA A 251 -2.47 8.50 8.20
C ALA A 251 -3.38 8.94 9.34
N VAL A 252 -4.01 7.97 10.00
CA VAL A 252 -4.95 8.21 11.10
C VAL A 252 -4.59 7.34 12.30
N VAL A 253 -4.93 7.83 13.49
CA VAL A 253 -5.02 7.05 14.72
C VAL A 253 -6.49 6.75 14.95
N ALA A 254 -6.89 5.51 14.78
CA ALA A 254 -8.25 5.03 15.01
C ALA A 254 -8.29 4.32 16.36
N ARG A 255 -8.84 5.00 17.38
CA ARG A 255 -9.01 4.45 18.73
C ARG A 255 -10.21 3.51 18.73
N VAL A 256 -10.02 2.31 19.25
CA VAL A 256 -11.10 1.35 19.44
C VAL A 256 -11.93 1.74 20.68
N ALA A 257 -13.25 1.56 20.61
CA ALA A 257 -14.13 1.87 21.73
C ALA A 257 -13.72 1.13 23.00
N GLY A 258 -13.49 1.86 24.08
CA GLY A 258 -13.02 1.32 25.37
C GLY A 258 -11.50 1.17 25.48
N GLY A 259 -10.75 1.38 24.41
CA GLY A 259 -9.29 1.37 24.43
C GLY A 259 -8.67 2.60 25.09
N ASP A 260 -7.42 2.48 25.50
CA ASP A 260 -6.64 3.56 26.07
C ASP A 260 -6.40 4.69 25.07
N SER A 261 -6.22 5.91 25.58
CA SER A 261 -5.95 7.06 24.71
C SER A 261 -4.52 7.02 24.17
N VAL A 262 -4.38 7.12 22.86
CA VAL A 262 -3.10 7.23 22.17
C VAL A 262 -2.90 8.64 21.66
N ASP A 263 -1.75 9.25 21.98
CA ASP A 263 -1.42 10.61 21.53
C ASP A 263 -1.05 10.63 20.04
N ALA A 264 -2.01 10.95 19.19
CA ALA A 264 -1.82 11.08 17.76
C ALA A 264 -0.77 12.15 17.37
N GLY A 265 -0.50 13.14 18.24
CA GLY A 265 0.50 14.18 17.99
C GLY A 265 1.93 13.64 17.90
N LYS A 266 2.22 12.53 18.59
CA LYS A 266 3.54 11.88 18.52
C LYS A 266 3.85 11.35 17.13
N LEU A 267 2.85 10.92 16.37
CA LEU A 267 3.01 10.40 15.01
C LEU A 267 3.26 11.50 13.97
N ALA A 268 2.79 12.72 14.19
CA ALA A 268 2.90 13.83 13.23
C ALA A 268 4.36 14.18 12.91
N LYS A 269 5.23 14.21 13.92
CA LYS A 269 6.63 14.60 13.73
C LYS A 269 7.42 13.64 12.81
N PRO A 270 7.43 12.31 13.03
CA PRO A 270 8.12 11.40 12.13
C PRO A 270 7.52 11.38 10.71
N LEU A 271 6.19 11.52 10.56
CA LEU A 271 5.57 11.62 9.25
C LEU A 271 5.98 12.90 8.51
N THR A 272 6.00 14.04 9.19
CA THR A 272 6.48 15.30 8.59
C THR A 272 7.95 15.19 8.16
N ALA A 273 8.80 14.55 8.96
CA ALA A 273 10.19 14.29 8.60
C ALA A 273 10.33 13.38 7.37
N ALA A 274 9.35 12.51 7.12
CA ALA A 274 9.24 11.66 5.93
C ALA A 274 8.55 12.36 4.73
N GLY A 275 8.30 13.67 4.80
CA GLY A 275 7.73 14.44 3.69
C GLY A 275 6.19 14.43 3.62
N TRP A 276 5.50 13.98 4.67
CA TRP A 276 4.05 14.10 4.77
C TRP A 276 3.65 15.52 5.18
N THR A 277 2.48 15.95 4.76
CA THR A 277 1.92 17.27 5.05
C THR A 277 0.76 17.19 6.05
N SER A 278 0.19 18.34 6.42
CA SER A 278 -1.06 18.36 7.21
C SER A 278 -2.16 17.55 6.52
N PRO A 279 -3.12 17.00 7.30
CA PRO A 279 -4.23 16.24 6.74
C PRO A 279 -4.97 17.01 5.64
N VAL A 280 -5.28 16.30 4.55
CA VAL A 280 -6.00 16.82 3.39
C VAL A 280 -7.16 15.87 3.08
N ASP A 281 -8.31 16.44 2.76
CA ASP A 281 -9.46 15.67 2.29
C ASP A 281 -9.19 15.13 0.87
N SER A 282 -9.57 13.88 0.64
CA SER A 282 -9.32 13.16 -0.60
C SER A 282 -10.59 13.10 -1.45
N SER A 283 -10.68 13.95 -2.47
CA SER A 283 -11.80 13.92 -3.43
C SER A 283 -11.73 12.79 -4.45
N GLY A 284 -10.57 12.14 -4.56
CA GLY A 284 -10.31 11.05 -5.50
C GLY A 284 -10.44 9.64 -4.91
N MET A 285 -10.97 9.53 -3.69
CA MET A 285 -11.21 8.24 -3.04
C MET A 285 -12.70 7.93 -3.04
N PRO A 286 -13.10 6.68 -3.32
CA PRO A 286 -14.48 6.25 -3.16
C PRO A 286 -14.84 6.14 -1.67
N ASP A 287 -16.13 6.03 -1.37
CA ASP A 287 -16.60 5.84 -0.01
C ASP A 287 -16.23 4.45 0.58
N GLY A 288 -16.46 4.29 1.88
CA GLY A 288 -16.13 3.05 2.60
C GLY A 288 -16.86 1.83 2.10
N GLY A 289 -18.09 1.96 1.56
CA GLY A 289 -18.86 0.85 1.00
C GLY A 289 -18.24 0.31 -0.29
N VAL A 290 -17.74 1.20 -1.15
CA VAL A 290 -16.99 0.82 -2.36
C VAL A 290 -15.65 0.19 -1.98
N LEU A 291 -14.92 0.78 -1.02
CA LEU A 291 -13.68 0.20 -0.52
C LEU A 291 -13.90 -1.20 0.07
N LEU A 292 -15.00 -1.42 0.80
CA LEU A 292 -15.39 -2.73 1.30
C LEU A 292 -15.62 -3.71 0.15
N ALA A 293 -16.37 -3.33 -0.88
CA ALA A 293 -16.61 -4.17 -2.04
C ALA A 293 -15.33 -4.52 -2.82
N LEU A 294 -14.41 -3.56 -2.96
CA LEU A 294 -13.10 -3.78 -3.58
C LEU A 294 -12.20 -4.67 -2.72
N SER A 295 -12.38 -4.61 -1.42
CA SER A 295 -11.52 -5.28 -0.45
C SER A 295 -11.73 -6.79 -0.39
N GLY A 296 -12.91 -7.30 -0.64
CA GLY A 296 -13.24 -8.72 -0.50
C GLY A 296 -13.09 -9.25 0.94
N ILE A 297 -13.11 -8.36 1.96
CA ILE A 297 -13.07 -8.74 3.39
C ILE A 297 -14.38 -9.36 3.81
#